data_3fa742c45ccbf6753232ef868be6b87c
#
_entry.id   3fa742c45ccbf6753232ef868be6b87c
#
_cell.length_a   1.000
_cell.length_b   1.000
_cell.length_c   1.000
_cell.angle_alpha   90.00
_cell.angle_beta   90.00
_cell.angle_gamma   90.00
#
_symmetry.space_group_name_H-M   'P 1'
#
loop_
_entity.id
_entity.type
_entity.pdbx_description
1 polymer ?
#
loop_
_entity_poly.entity_id
_entity_poly.type
_entity_poly.pdbx_seq_one_letter_code
_entity_poly.pdbx_strand_id
1 'polypeptide(L)'
;DFMVMEKTVDIAVQNNVGIGAHPGFPDLQGFGRRQMKLTPQEVKNLIIYQVGALAAFARAAGKSLQHVKAHGALYNMAAKDPALAEAIAAGVKAAAPDAILLGLAGSEMVQAAKKVGLKGAQEVFADRGYNPDGTLVPRSQPGAMIHDPKIAIPRVIRMVAEGKVTAINGEDIDICADSICVHGDNPEALEFVHNIRTALEDAGVKVVPLGEVMA
;
A
#
# COMPACT_ATOMS: atom_id res chain seq x y z
N ASP A 1 -18.36 4.69 5.54
CA ASP A 1 -19.66 4.97 4.91
C ASP A 1 -19.54 6.15 3.93
N PHE A 2 -20.63 6.45 3.20
CA PHE A 2 -20.63 7.46 2.13
C PHE A 2 -20.40 8.89 2.64
N MET A 3 -20.82 9.24 3.84
CA MET A 3 -20.60 10.58 4.43
C MET A 3 -19.11 10.78 4.79
N VAL A 4 -18.48 9.76 5.37
CA VAL A 4 -17.04 9.78 5.68
C VAL A 4 -16.22 9.84 4.39
N MET A 5 -16.66 9.12 3.36
CA MET A 5 -15.99 9.08 2.05
C MET A 5 -15.98 10.47 1.39
N GLU A 6 -17.11 11.15 1.32
CA GLU A 6 -17.24 12.52 0.81
C GLU A 6 -16.30 13.47 1.56
N LYS A 7 -16.44 13.52 2.90
CA LYS A 7 -15.63 14.40 3.74
C LYS A 7 -14.12 14.14 3.59
N THR A 8 -13.72 12.87 3.46
CA THR A 8 -12.30 12.51 3.28
C THR A 8 -11.77 12.97 1.93
N VAL A 9 -12.57 12.81 0.87
CA VAL A 9 -12.22 13.31 -0.47
C VAL A 9 -12.08 14.83 -0.45
N ASP A 10 -13.02 15.56 0.15
CA ASP A 10 -12.96 17.01 0.26
C ASP A 10 -11.70 17.49 0.97
N ILE A 11 -11.34 16.86 2.10
CA ILE A 11 -10.12 17.17 2.85
C ILE A 11 -8.87 16.90 2.00
N ALA A 12 -8.82 15.79 1.29
CA ALA A 12 -7.69 15.46 0.42
C ALA A 12 -7.53 16.48 -0.71
N VAL A 13 -8.63 16.91 -1.32
CA VAL A 13 -8.63 17.95 -2.37
C VAL A 13 -8.15 19.29 -1.82
N GLN A 14 -8.68 19.73 -0.67
CA GLN A 14 -8.31 20.98 -0.03
C GLN A 14 -6.81 21.06 0.34
N ASN A 15 -6.22 19.91 0.67
CA ASN A 15 -4.80 19.81 1.04
C ASN A 15 -3.89 19.37 -0.12
N ASN A 16 -4.42 19.28 -1.34
CA ASN A 16 -3.69 18.83 -2.53
C ASN A 16 -2.99 17.46 -2.34
N VAL A 17 -3.68 16.53 -1.65
CA VAL A 17 -3.19 15.17 -1.40
C VAL A 17 -3.80 14.21 -2.43
N GLY A 18 -3.00 13.28 -2.93
CA GLY A 18 -3.47 12.24 -3.85
C GLY A 18 -4.49 11.30 -3.19
N ILE A 19 -5.57 10.99 -3.90
CA ILE A 19 -6.65 10.13 -3.41
C ILE A 19 -6.34 8.69 -3.83
N GLY A 20 -6.29 7.77 -2.86
CA GLY A 20 -6.13 6.34 -3.09
C GLY A 20 -7.27 5.52 -2.50
N ALA A 21 -7.70 4.47 -3.20
CA ALA A 21 -8.66 3.52 -2.67
C ALA A 21 -7.95 2.40 -1.89
N HIS A 22 -8.56 1.98 -0.77
CA HIS A 22 -7.97 0.97 0.12
C HIS A 22 -8.95 -0.19 0.38
N PRO A 23 -9.33 -0.96 -0.68
CA PRO A 23 -10.33 -2.01 -0.58
C PRO A 23 -9.82 -3.21 0.21
N GLY A 24 -10.68 -3.79 1.02
CA GLY A 24 -10.38 -4.96 1.84
C GLY A 24 -11.50 -5.98 1.88
N PHE A 25 -11.27 -7.10 2.56
CA PHE A 25 -12.32 -8.08 2.82
C PHE A 25 -13.51 -7.45 3.57
N PRO A 26 -14.74 -7.96 3.37
CA PRO A 26 -15.95 -7.49 4.05
C PRO A 26 -15.99 -7.95 5.51
N ASP A 27 -15.00 -7.59 6.29
CA ASP A 27 -14.74 -7.98 7.67
C ASP A 27 -14.65 -6.75 8.58
N LEU A 28 -15.79 -6.08 8.82
CA LEU A 28 -15.84 -4.88 9.64
C LEU A 28 -15.30 -5.11 11.06
N GLN A 29 -15.67 -6.23 11.70
CA GLN A 29 -15.25 -6.53 13.06
C GLN A 29 -13.75 -6.87 13.17
N GLY A 30 -13.16 -7.50 12.16
CA GLY A 30 -11.72 -7.81 12.09
C GLY A 30 -10.93 -6.74 11.36
N PHE A 31 -11.56 -5.62 10.98
CA PHE A 31 -10.95 -4.54 10.23
C PHE A 31 -10.26 -5.01 8.94
N GLY A 32 -10.84 -6.03 8.26
CA GLY A 32 -10.26 -6.63 7.05
C GLY A 32 -8.93 -7.36 7.29
N ARG A 33 -8.53 -7.58 8.55
CA ARG A 33 -7.23 -8.20 8.91
C ARG A 33 -7.34 -9.71 9.13
N ARG A 34 -8.55 -10.29 9.15
CA ARG A 34 -8.77 -11.74 9.19
C ARG A 34 -8.79 -12.31 7.78
N GLN A 35 -8.16 -13.45 7.59
CA GLN A 35 -8.19 -14.16 6.31
C GLN A 35 -9.61 -14.63 5.99
N MET A 36 -10.06 -14.39 4.77
CA MET A 36 -11.34 -14.88 4.25
C MET A 36 -11.12 -15.65 2.96
N LYS A 37 -11.86 -16.73 2.78
CA LYS A 37 -11.81 -17.52 1.56
C LYS A 37 -12.88 -17.01 0.60
N LEU A 38 -12.46 -16.26 -0.41
CA LEU A 38 -13.28 -15.80 -1.53
C LEU A 38 -12.73 -16.36 -2.84
N THR A 39 -13.60 -16.58 -3.80
CA THR A 39 -13.20 -16.92 -5.16
C THR A 39 -12.56 -15.71 -5.86
N PRO A 40 -11.69 -15.91 -6.87
CA PRO A 40 -11.15 -14.81 -7.67
C PRO A 40 -12.23 -13.89 -8.26
N GLN A 41 -13.37 -14.42 -8.66
CA GLN A 41 -14.48 -13.61 -9.18
C GLN A 41 -15.13 -12.75 -8.09
N GLU A 42 -15.31 -13.26 -6.88
CA GLU A 42 -15.81 -12.49 -5.75
C GLU A 42 -14.82 -11.38 -5.36
N VAL A 43 -13.52 -11.67 -5.34
CA VAL A 43 -12.48 -10.67 -5.08
C VAL A 43 -12.50 -9.57 -6.15
N LYS A 44 -12.55 -9.92 -7.44
CA LYS A 44 -12.68 -8.94 -8.53
C LYS A 44 -13.89 -8.03 -8.33
N ASN A 45 -15.05 -8.60 -8.03
CA ASN A 45 -16.29 -7.83 -7.84
C ASN A 45 -16.22 -6.95 -6.58
N LEU A 46 -15.62 -7.45 -5.50
CA LEU A 46 -15.37 -6.70 -4.27
C LEU A 46 -14.50 -5.46 -4.53
N ILE A 47 -13.44 -5.61 -5.33
CA ILE A 47 -12.58 -4.50 -5.73
C ILE A 47 -13.35 -3.49 -6.58
N ILE A 48 -14.09 -3.94 -7.59
CA ILE A 48 -14.90 -3.04 -8.45
C ILE A 48 -15.87 -2.24 -7.59
N TYR A 49 -16.56 -2.88 -6.65
CA TYR A 49 -17.52 -2.23 -5.77
C TYR A 49 -16.88 -1.13 -4.92
N GLN A 50 -15.81 -1.45 -4.18
CA GLN A 50 -15.20 -0.51 -3.25
C GLN A 50 -14.44 0.60 -3.97
N VAL A 51 -13.66 0.27 -4.99
CA VAL A 51 -12.92 1.24 -5.80
C VAL A 51 -13.87 2.13 -6.59
N GLY A 52 -14.91 1.55 -7.19
CA GLY A 52 -15.93 2.28 -7.96
C GLY A 52 -16.69 3.29 -7.10
N ALA A 53 -17.01 2.92 -5.85
CA ALA A 53 -17.65 3.84 -4.91
C ALA A 53 -16.77 5.09 -4.69
N LEU A 54 -15.50 4.91 -4.28
CA LEU A 54 -14.60 6.04 -4.04
C LEU A 54 -14.29 6.82 -5.32
N ALA A 55 -14.16 6.14 -6.46
CA ALA A 55 -13.93 6.80 -7.74
C ALA A 55 -15.07 7.74 -8.14
N ALA A 56 -16.32 7.41 -7.77
CA ALA A 56 -17.47 8.28 -7.99
C ALA A 56 -17.37 9.57 -7.16
N PHE A 57 -16.97 9.48 -5.88
CA PHE A 57 -16.76 10.66 -5.04
C PHE A 57 -15.57 11.51 -5.50
N ALA A 58 -14.46 10.89 -5.86
CA ALA A 58 -13.30 11.60 -6.40
C ALA A 58 -13.68 12.38 -7.67
N ARG A 59 -14.42 11.74 -8.59
CA ARG A 59 -14.90 12.38 -9.82
C ARG A 59 -15.88 13.51 -9.55
N ALA A 60 -16.78 13.38 -8.58
CA ALA A 60 -17.70 14.45 -8.17
C ALA A 60 -16.93 15.68 -7.64
N ALA A 61 -15.76 15.46 -7.02
CA ALA A 61 -14.85 16.52 -6.58
C ALA A 61 -13.85 16.99 -7.67
N GLY A 62 -14.03 16.60 -8.93
CA GLY A 62 -13.16 16.97 -10.05
C GLY A 62 -11.78 16.31 -10.03
N LYS A 63 -11.63 15.19 -9.36
CA LYS A 63 -10.38 14.43 -9.22
C LYS A 63 -10.52 12.99 -9.72
N SER A 64 -9.39 12.32 -9.90
CA SER A 64 -9.29 10.89 -10.18
C SER A 64 -8.56 10.18 -9.03
N LEU A 65 -8.69 8.85 -8.97
CA LEU A 65 -7.88 8.06 -8.05
C LEU A 65 -6.44 8.00 -8.57
N GLN A 66 -5.49 8.32 -7.69
CA GLN A 66 -4.07 8.19 -8.00
C GLN A 66 -3.63 6.72 -7.96
N HIS A 67 -4.09 5.97 -6.95
CA HIS A 67 -3.69 4.58 -6.75
C HIS A 67 -4.77 3.75 -6.07
N VAL A 68 -4.60 2.45 -6.13
CA VAL A 68 -5.37 1.47 -5.36
C VAL A 68 -4.39 0.56 -4.63
N LYS A 69 -4.62 0.37 -3.34
CA LYS A 69 -3.86 -0.52 -2.47
C LYS A 69 -4.81 -1.45 -1.72
N ALA A 70 -4.69 -2.75 -1.89
CA ALA A 70 -5.48 -3.69 -1.10
C ALA A 70 -5.17 -3.56 0.40
N HIS A 71 -6.17 -3.77 1.25
CA HIS A 71 -6.03 -3.66 2.71
C HIS A 71 -5.81 -5.00 3.39
N GLY A 72 -5.00 -4.98 4.44
CA GLY A 72 -4.96 -6.00 5.48
C GLY A 72 -4.67 -7.42 5.01
N ALA A 73 -5.57 -8.37 5.32
CA ALA A 73 -5.38 -9.77 4.97
C ALA A 73 -5.40 -9.99 3.46
N LEU A 74 -6.25 -9.29 2.72
CA LEU A 74 -6.30 -9.38 1.27
C LEU A 74 -4.97 -8.99 0.62
N TYR A 75 -4.33 -7.91 1.09
CA TYR A 75 -3.02 -7.47 0.64
C TYR A 75 -1.95 -8.54 0.85
N ASN A 76 -1.86 -9.07 2.09
CA ASN A 76 -0.83 -10.05 2.44
C ASN A 76 -1.03 -11.41 1.75
N MET A 77 -2.28 -11.84 1.55
CA MET A 77 -2.59 -13.06 0.80
C MET A 77 -2.24 -12.91 -0.68
N ALA A 78 -2.66 -11.81 -1.30
CA ALA A 78 -2.39 -11.52 -2.70
C ALA A 78 -0.90 -11.27 -3.00
N ALA A 79 -0.09 -10.94 -2.00
CA ALA A 79 1.36 -10.82 -2.19
C ALA A 79 2.01 -12.14 -2.65
N LYS A 80 1.42 -13.29 -2.29
CA LYS A 80 1.92 -14.65 -2.61
C LYS A 80 1.00 -15.46 -3.50
N ASP A 81 -0.23 -15.04 -3.71
CA ASP A 81 -1.25 -15.79 -4.48
C ASP A 81 -1.51 -15.09 -5.82
N PRO A 82 -0.99 -15.67 -6.94
CA PRO A 82 -1.18 -15.08 -8.26
C PRO A 82 -2.65 -14.94 -8.66
N ALA A 83 -3.51 -15.88 -8.27
CA ALA A 83 -4.94 -15.83 -8.64
C ALA A 83 -5.66 -14.68 -7.94
N LEU A 84 -5.37 -14.44 -6.65
CA LEU A 84 -5.89 -13.29 -5.92
C LEU A 84 -5.32 -11.98 -6.46
N ALA A 85 -4.02 -11.93 -6.75
CA ALA A 85 -3.37 -10.75 -7.30
C ALA A 85 -3.97 -10.36 -8.67
N GLU A 86 -4.18 -11.34 -9.55
CA GLU A 86 -4.82 -11.12 -10.86
C GLU A 86 -6.28 -10.66 -10.72
N ALA A 87 -7.02 -11.22 -9.78
CA ALA A 87 -8.40 -10.79 -9.49
C ALA A 87 -8.46 -9.33 -9.02
N ILE A 88 -7.54 -8.94 -8.11
CA ILE A 88 -7.41 -7.55 -7.66
C ILE A 88 -7.06 -6.64 -8.84
N ALA A 89 -6.02 -6.98 -9.61
CA ALA A 89 -5.58 -6.17 -10.75
C ALA A 89 -6.68 -6.02 -11.80
N ALA A 90 -7.42 -7.10 -12.12
CA ALA A 90 -8.56 -7.05 -13.04
C ALA A 90 -9.71 -6.18 -12.49
N GLY A 91 -9.96 -6.22 -11.20
CA GLY A 91 -10.95 -5.37 -10.54
C GLY A 91 -10.57 -3.88 -10.59
N VAL A 92 -9.31 -3.57 -10.31
CA VAL A 92 -8.78 -2.20 -10.40
C VAL A 92 -8.83 -1.70 -11.84
N LYS A 93 -8.39 -2.52 -12.81
CA LYS A 93 -8.43 -2.16 -14.24
C LYS A 93 -9.85 -1.83 -14.72
N ALA A 94 -10.83 -2.55 -14.22
CA ALA A 94 -12.24 -2.31 -14.57
C ALA A 94 -12.81 -1.04 -13.91
N ALA A 95 -12.45 -0.74 -12.66
CA ALA A 95 -13.03 0.37 -11.89
C ALA A 95 -12.27 1.70 -12.02
N ALA A 96 -10.94 1.63 -12.19
CA ALA A 96 -10.04 2.79 -12.25
C ALA A 96 -8.84 2.46 -13.16
N PRO A 97 -9.00 2.43 -14.49
CA PRO A 97 -8.00 1.93 -15.45
C PRO A 97 -6.68 2.73 -15.46
N ASP A 98 -6.71 3.98 -15.00
CA ASP A 98 -5.55 4.87 -14.97
C ASP A 98 -4.87 4.91 -13.59
N ALA A 99 -5.44 4.25 -12.58
CA ALA A 99 -4.87 4.20 -11.24
C ALA A 99 -3.64 3.28 -11.18
N ILE A 100 -2.69 3.65 -10.34
CA ILE A 100 -1.51 2.82 -10.03
C ILE A 100 -1.94 1.72 -9.07
N LEU A 101 -1.62 0.45 -9.34
CA LEU A 101 -1.79 -0.61 -8.36
C LEU A 101 -0.55 -0.66 -7.46
N LEU A 102 -0.75 -0.31 -6.19
CA LEU A 102 0.31 -0.28 -5.17
C LEU A 102 0.33 -1.63 -4.44
N GLY A 103 1.41 -2.37 -4.60
CA GLY A 103 1.62 -3.69 -4.01
C GLY A 103 2.91 -3.78 -3.20
N LEU A 104 3.02 -4.81 -2.36
CA LEU A 104 4.26 -5.11 -1.65
C LEU A 104 5.39 -5.31 -2.67
N ALA A 105 6.55 -4.76 -2.39
CA ALA A 105 7.73 -4.88 -3.24
C ALA A 105 8.03 -6.34 -3.59
N GLY A 106 8.23 -6.63 -4.86
CA GLY A 106 8.49 -7.98 -5.37
C GLY A 106 7.30 -8.94 -5.40
N SER A 107 6.09 -8.51 -4.98
CA SER A 107 4.92 -9.38 -4.86
C SER A 107 4.22 -9.71 -6.18
N GLU A 108 3.36 -10.73 -6.14
CA GLU A 108 2.48 -11.11 -7.24
C GLU A 108 1.53 -9.97 -7.68
N MET A 109 1.18 -9.04 -6.79
CA MET A 109 0.35 -7.88 -7.16
C MET A 109 1.05 -6.96 -8.16
N VAL A 110 2.36 -6.76 -8.03
CA VAL A 110 3.15 -5.96 -8.98
C VAL A 110 3.21 -6.64 -10.35
N GLN A 111 3.36 -7.97 -10.37
CA GLN A 111 3.34 -8.76 -11.60
C GLN A 111 1.95 -8.74 -12.26
N ALA A 112 0.89 -8.90 -11.46
CA ALA A 112 -0.49 -8.85 -11.94
C ALA A 112 -0.86 -7.49 -12.54
N ALA A 113 -0.37 -6.38 -11.95
CA ALA A 113 -0.56 -5.05 -12.54
C ALA A 113 -0.03 -4.99 -13.98
N LYS A 114 1.19 -5.47 -14.20
CA LYS A 114 1.82 -5.50 -15.54
C LYS A 114 1.00 -6.35 -16.53
N LYS A 115 0.52 -7.51 -16.10
CA LYS A 115 -0.28 -8.42 -16.96
C LYS A 115 -1.55 -7.77 -17.51
N VAL A 116 -2.22 -6.91 -16.72
CA VAL A 116 -3.46 -6.25 -17.14
C VAL A 116 -3.23 -4.84 -17.72
N GLY A 117 -1.97 -4.41 -17.88
CA GLY A 117 -1.62 -3.10 -18.39
C GLY A 117 -1.97 -1.95 -17.42
N LEU A 118 -1.78 -2.16 -16.12
CA LEU A 118 -1.74 -1.11 -15.10
C LEU A 118 -0.30 -0.73 -14.79
N LYS A 119 -0.07 0.50 -14.36
CA LYS A 119 1.16 0.86 -13.66
C LYS A 119 1.16 0.15 -12.30
N GLY A 120 2.23 -0.58 -11.98
CA GLY A 120 2.41 -1.25 -10.69
C GLY A 120 3.53 -0.56 -9.92
N ALA A 121 3.25 -0.10 -8.70
CA ALA A 121 4.25 0.49 -7.81
C ALA A 121 4.56 -0.44 -6.64
N GLN A 122 5.79 -0.39 -6.19
CA GLN A 122 6.36 -1.25 -5.16
C GLN A 122 6.40 -0.51 -3.81
N GLU A 123 5.67 -1.04 -2.84
CA GLU A 123 5.59 -0.45 -1.50
C GLU A 123 6.52 -1.17 -0.54
N VAL A 124 7.21 -0.39 0.29
CA VAL A 124 7.94 -0.88 1.45
C VAL A 124 7.34 -0.33 2.74
N PHE A 125 7.64 -0.97 3.87
CA PHE A 125 7.06 -0.64 5.17
C PHE A 125 8.14 -0.20 6.15
N ALA A 126 7.99 1.01 6.68
CA ALA A 126 8.92 1.56 7.66
C ALA A 126 8.85 0.80 9.00
N ASP A 127 7.63 0.43 9.41
CA ASP A 127 7.28 -0.08 10.74
C ASP A 127 7.09 -1.62 10.80
N ARG A 128 7.49 -2.35 9.73
CA ARG A 128 7.26 -3.80 9.64
C ARG A 128 8.55 -4.61 9.46
N GLY A 129 8.58 -5.79 10.11
CA GLY A 129 9.58 -6.81 9.84
C GLY A 129 9.34 -7.55 8.52
N TYR A 130 10.42 -8.01 7.90
CA TYR A 130 10.40 -8.79 6.66
C TYR A 130 10.89 -10.21 6.90
N ASN A 131 10.28 -11.17 6.21
CA ASN A 131 10.80 -12.52 6.08
C ASN A 131 11.89 -12.56 4.97
N PRO A 132 12.72 -13.63 4.93
CA PRO A 132 13.73 -13.79 3.86
C PRO A 132 13.15 -13.83 2.44
N ASP A 133 11.87 -14.20 2.29
CA ASP A 133 11.16 -14.22 1.01
C ASP A 133 10.57 -12.84 0.59
N GLY A 134 10.90 -11.77 1.33
CA GLY A 134 10.40 -10.42 1.08
C GLY A 134 8.98 -10.16 1.58
N THR A 135 8.30 -11.13 2.19
CA THR A 135 6.97 -10.93 2.74
C THR A 135 7.03 -10.32 4.14
N LEU A 136 5.92 -9.71 4.57
CA LEU A 136 5.84 -9.14 5.91
C LEU A 136 5.67 -10.22 6.97
N VAL A 137 6.40 -10.08 8.09
CA VAL A 137 6.22 -10.93 9.27
C VAL A 137 4.79 -10.78 9.79
N PRO A 138 4.06 -11.88 10.06
CA PRO A 138 2.72 -11.82 10.63
C PRO A 138 2.67 -11.01 11.93
N ARG A 139 1.68 -10.12 12.08
CA ARG A 139 1.59 -9.20 13.24
C ARG A 139 1.56 -9.92 14.62
N SER A 140 1.19 -11.18 14.64
CA SER A 140 1.19 -12.04 15.86
C SER A 140 2.56 -12.57 16.26
N GLN A 141 3.58 -12.37 15.43
CA GLN A 141 4.94 -12.88 15.69
C GLN A 141 5.87 -11.78 16.22
N PRO A 142 6.83 -12.14 17.07
CA PRO A 142 7.91 -11.24 17.48
C PRO A 142 8.65 -10.67 16.25
N GLY A 143 9.05 -9.40 16.34
CA GLY A 143 9.76 -8.72 15.24
C GLY A 143 8.86 -8.25 14.09
N ALA A 144 7.54 -8.48 14.16
CA ALA A 144 6.60 -8.01 13.14
C ALA A 144 6.46 -6.49 13.07
N MET A 145 6.56 -5.82 14.22
CA MET A 145 6.41 -4.36 14.32
C MET A 145 7.71 -3.71 14.81
N ILE A 146 8.04 -2.56 14.22
CA ILE A 146 9.20 -1.75 14.56
C ILE A 146 8.67 -0.39 15.00
N HIS A 147 8.67 -0.12 16.30
CA HIS A 147 8.13 1.12 16.87
C HIS A 147 9.21 2.17 17.13
N ASP A 148 10.47 1.76 17.26
CA ASP A 148 11.57 2.70 17.54
C ASP A 148 12.00 3.45 16.26
N PRO A 149 11.82 4.79 16.20
CA PRO A 149 12.26 5.60 15.06
C PRO A 149 13.77 5.49 14.78
N LYS A 150 14.57 5.26 15.81
CA LYS A 150 16.03 5.09 15.69
C LYS A 150 16.41 3.83 14.89
N ILE A 151 15.53 2.84 14.87
CA ILE A 151 15.70 1.62 14.07
C ILE A 151 15.04 1.79 12.70
N ALA A 152 13.83 2.32 12.67
CA ALA A 152 13.03 2.40 11.45
C ALA A 152 13.59 3.39 10.42
N ILE A 153 14.05 4.57 10.85
CA ILE A 153 14.52 5.62 9.94
C ILE A 153 15.77 5.18 9.14
N PRO A 154 16.87 4.71 9.77
CA PRO A 154 18.03 4.22 9.02
C PRO A 154 17.67 3.07 8.06
N ARG A 155 16.74 2.23 8.47
CA ARG A 155 16.25 1.11 7.68
C ARG A 155 15.49 1.56 6.43
N VAL A 156 14.65 2.60 6.55
CA VAL A 156 13.95 3.21 5.40
C VAL A 156 14.95 3.84 4.43
N ILE A 157 15.93 4.60 4.94
CA ILE A 157 16.99 5.18 4.10
C ILE A 157 17.70 4.08 3.33
N ARG A 158 18.05 2.97 3.98
CA ARG A 158 18.70 1.85 3.36
C ARG A 158 17.85 1.18 2.26
N MET A 159 16.54 1.02 2.49
CA MET A 159 15.61 0.49 1.48
C MET A 159 15.60 1.35 0.22
N VAL A 160 15.64 2.68 0.37
CA VAL A 160 15.57 3.62 -0.75
C VAL A 160 16.93 3.79 -1.43
N ALA A 161 18.01 3.96 -0.66
CA ALA A 161 19.32 4.29 -1.19
C ALA A 161 20.10 3.07 -1.68
N GLU A 162 19.99 1.92 -1.01
CA GLU A 162 20.73 0.71 -1.30
C GLU A 162 19.87 -0.39 -1.96
N GLY A 163 18.53 -0.24 -1.94
CA GLY A 163 17.63 -1.28 -2.40
C GLY A 163 17.68 -2.55 -1.55
N LYS A 164 17.92 -2.41 -0.23
CA LYS A 164 18.11 -3.55 0.69
C LYS A 164 17.36 -3.37 2.00
N VAL A 165 16.91 -4.50 2.56
CA VAL A 165 16.35 -4.56 3.92
C VAL A 165 16.83 -5.83 4.62
N THR A 166 17.14 -5.73 5.93
CA THR A 166 17.49 -6.89 6.73
C THR A 166 16.22 -7.62 7.19
N ALA A 167 16.11 -8.89 6.85
CA ALA A 167 15.05 -9.79 7.26
C ALA A 167 15.19 -10.22 8.74
N ILE A 168 14.15 -10.84 9.32
CA ILE A 168 14.14 -11.24 10.73
C ILE A 168 15.21 -12.28 11.11
N ASN A 169 15.72 -13.02 10.13
CA ASN A 169 16.83 -13.97 10.33
C ASN A 169 18.23 -13.33 10.22
N GLY A 170 18.30 -12.01 10.00
CA GLY A 170 19.54 -11.25 9.87
C GLY A 170 20.12 -11.19 8.45
N GLU A 171 19.52 -11.84 7.47
CA GLU A 171 19.96 -11.77 6.07
C GLU A 171 19.45 -10.49 5.40
N ASP A 172 20.28 -9.93 4.51
CA ASP A 172 19.87 -8.83 3.66
C ASP A 172 19.18 -9.37 2.40
N ILE A 173 18.02 -8.82 2.12
CA ILE A 173 17.26 -9.10 0.89
C ILE A 173 17.17 -7.86 0.03
N ASP A 174 17.14 -8.04 -1.29
CA ASP A 174 16.93 -6.95 -2.24
C ASP A 174 15.47 -6.51 -2.22
N ILE A 175 15.26 -5.19 -2.27
CA ILE A 175 13.92 -4.59 -2.25
C ILE A 175 13.89 -3.32 -3.11
N CYS A 176 12.78 -3.08 -3.79
CA CYS A 176 12.56 -1.86 -4.55
C CYS A 176 11.51 -1.00 -3.84
N ALA A 177 11.79 0.29 -3.64
CA ALA A 177 10.93 1.20 -2.89
C ALA A 177 10.46 2.36 -3.77
N ASP A 178 9.27 2.23 -4.38
CA ASP A 178 8.58 3.34 -5.04
C ASP A 178 7.72 4.14 -4.05
N SER A 179 7.35 3.52 -2.93
CA SER A 179 6.52 4.13 -1.88
C SER A 179 6.86 3.54 -0.52
N ILE A 180 6.74 4.36 0.53
CA ILE A 180 6.96 3.96 1.92
C ILE A 180 5.65 4.05 2.68
N CYS A 181 5.18 2.93 3.22
CA CYS A 181 3.99 2.86 4.06
C CYS A 181 4.33 3.19 5.51
N VAL A 182 3.51 4.06 6.09
CA VAL A 182 3.44 4.30 7.54
C VAL A 182 1.98 4.18 7.96
N HIS A 183 1.71 3.46 9.05
CA HIS A 183 0.35 3.28 9.54
C HIS A 183 -0.08 4.47 10.41
N GLY A 184 -1.24 5.06 10.08
CA GLY A 184 -1.79 6.27 10.73
C GLY A 184 -2.74 5.97 11.92
N ASP A 185 -2.87 4.71 12.35
CA ASP A 185 -3.69 4.27 13.46
C ASP A 185 -2.99 4.36 14.84
N ASN A 186 -1.91 5.13 14.90
CA ASN A 186 -1.06 5.36 16.06
C ASN A 186 -0.93 6.89 16.28
N PRO A 187 -1.10 7.43 17.50
CA PRO A 187 -0.93 8.85 17.80
C PRO A 187 0.45 9.40 17.41
N GLU A 188 1.48 8.58 17.46
CA GLU A 188 2.87 8.94 17.13
C GLU A 188 3.15 8.93 15.62
N ALA A 189 2.19 8.48 14.80
CA ALA A 189 2.37 8.32 13.36
C ALA A 189 2.72 9.64 12.64
N LEU A 190 2.16 10.77 13.08
CA LEU A 190 2.46 12.07 12.49
C LEU A 190 3.92 12.47 12.69
N GLU A 191 4.43 12.33 13.90
CA GLU A 191 5.84 12.60 14.21
C GLU A 191 6.75 11.64 13.44
N PHE A 192 6.37 10.37 13.39
CA PHE A 192 7.12 9.34 12.67
C PHE A 192 7.21 9.63 11.16
N VAL A 193 6.10 10.00 10.52
CA VAL A 193 6.08 10.39 9.10
C VAL A 193 6.94 11.63 8.87
N HIS A 194 6.85 12.64 9.74
CA HIS A 194 7.66 13.85 9.64
C HIS A 194 9.16 13.53 9.72
N ASN A 195 9.56 12.72 10.69
CA ASN A 195 10.94 12.32 10.89
C ASN A 195 11.50 11.50 9.73
N ILE A 196 10.71 10.56 9.19
CA ILE A 196 11.09 9.79 7.98
C ILE A 196 11.26 10.72 6.79
N ARG A 197 10.33 11.65 6.57
CA ARG A 197 10.40 12.58 5.45
C ARG A 197 11.64 13.45 5.52
N THR A 198 11.89 14.07 6.68
CA THR A 198 13.08 14.89 6.91
C THR A 198 14.36 14.10 6.67
N ALA A 199 14.46 12.89 7.21
CA ALA A 199 15.64 12.05 7.04
C ALA A 199 15.89 11.62 5.58
N LEU A 200 14.84 11.38 4.81
CA LEU A 200 14.95 11.10 3.37
C LEU A 200 15.42 12.35 2.60
N GLU A 201 14.85 13.51 2.89
CA GLU A 201 15.24 14.79 2.26
C GLU A 201 16.71 15.13 2.59
N ASP A 202 17.15 14.94 3.84
CA ASP A 202 18.55 15.12 4.27
C ASP A 202 19.50 14.14 3.58
N ALA A 203 19.01 12.95 3.25
CA ALA A 203 19.76 11.95 2.46
C ALA A 203 19.72 12.22 0.94
N GLY A 204 19.15 13.34 0.49
CA GLY A 204 19.03 13.73 -0.91
C GLY A 204 17.93 13.03 -1.69
N VAL A 205 17.01 12.35 -1.02
CA VAL A 205 15.87 11.68 -1.63
C VAL A 205 14.71 12.67 -1.77
N LYS A 206 14.24 12.88 -2.99
CA LYS A 206 13.08 13.73 -3.26
C LYS A 206 11.79 12.97 -2.99
N VAL A 207 11.00 13.41 -2.00
CA VAL A 207 9.69 12.86 -1.70
C VAL A 207 8.62 13.58 -2.54
N VAL A 208 8.01 12.86 -3.47
CA VAL A 208 7.03 13.40 -4.42
C VAL A 208 5.77 12.54 -4.47
N PRO A 209 4.65 13.04 -5.02
CA PRO A 209 3.46 12.21 -5.25
C PRO A 209 3.77 10.97 -6.08
N LEU A 210 3.13 9.84 -5.77
CA LEU A 210 3.38 8.55 -6.45
C LEU A 210 3.23 8.63 -7.97
N GLY A 211 2.32 9.48 -8.47
CA GLY A 211 2.15 9.71 -9.89
C GLY A 211 3.41 10.26 -10.60
N GLU A 212 4.22 11.06 -9.89
CA GLU A 212 5.49 11.59 -10.39
C GLU A 212 6.60 10.53 -10.35
N VAL A 213 6.60 9.66 -9.34
CA VAL A 213 7.55 8.52 -9.26
C VAL A 213 7.35 7.57 -10.43
N MET A 214 6.11 7.40 -10.88
CA MET A 214 5.70 6.43 -11.91
C MET A 214 5.55 7.08 -13.31
N ALA A 215 6.01 8.32 -13.50
CA ALA A 215 5.89 9.06 -14.77
C ALA A 215 6.78 8.51 -15.90
#